data_219716149b51d310643fec18d3365f8a
#
_entry.id   219716149b51d310643fec18d3365f8a
#
_cell.length_a   1.000
_cell.length_b   1.000
_cell.length_c   1.000
_cell.angle_alpha   90.00
_cell.angle_beta   90.00
_cell.angle_gamma   90.00
#
_symmetry.space_group_name_H-M   'P 1'
#
loop_
_entity.id
_entity.type
_entity.pdbx_description
1 polymer ?
#
loop_
_entity_poly.entity_id
_entity_poly.type
_entity_poly.pdbx_seq_one_letter_code
_entity_poly.pdbx_strand_id
1 'polypeptide(L)'
;MDALRRHSLLIILFGSLVVTLAMGLRHGFGLFLEPISSELGWGRGVFAFALAIQNLLWGLAQPFAGALADRFGAARVVVVGGALYTLGLLCMGLSDSALGMTLSAGVLIGLGLSGTTFSVVLGAVGRAVAPEKRSMAMGIVSAAGSFGQFAMLPGTLGLLEWLGWSAALLALGAI
;
A
#
# COMPACT_ATOMS: atom_id res chain seq x y z
N MET A 1 22.52 -13.05 -22.47
CA MET A 1 21.15 -13.54 -22.13
C MET A 1 20.89 -13.53 -20.61
N ASP A 2 21.86 -13.83 -19.77
CA ASP A 2 21.65 -13.98 -18.33
C ASP A 2 21.37 -12.67 -17.58
N ALA A 3 22.03 -11.56 -17.94
CA ALA A 3 21.83 -10.28 -17.28
C ALA A 3 20.44 -9.69 -17.48
N LEU A 4 19.88 -9.74 -18.69
CA LEU A 4 18.51 -9.27 -18.98
C LEU A 4 17.46 -10.12 -18.27
N ARG A 5 17.66 -11.43 -18.23
CA ARG A 5 16.78 -12.35 -17.51
C ARG A 5 16.80 -12.11 -16.01
N ARG A 6 17.99 -11.86 -15.45
CA ARG A 6 18.16 -11.53 -14.03
C ARG A 6 17.48 -10.22 -13.67
N HIS A 7 17.60 -9.20 -14.52
CA HIS A 7 16.94 -7.91 -14.32
C HIS A 7 15.41 -8.04 -14.29
N SER A 8 14.82 -8.76 -15.25
CA SER A 8 13.37 -9.01 -15.28
C SER A 8 12.88 -9.77 -14.04
N LEU A 9 13.63 -10.77 -13.58
CA LEU A 9 13.28 -11.52 -12.36
C LEU A 9 13.30 -10.64 -11.12
N LEU A 10 14.29 -9.75 -10.98
CA LEU A 10 14.34 -8.80 -9.86
C LEU A 10 13.16 -7.84 -9.86
N ILE A 11 12.75 -7.33 -11.03
CA ILE A 11 11.58 -6.46 -11.14
C ILE A 11 10.30 -7.19 -10.74
N ILE A 12 10.13 -8.44 -11.17
CA ILE A 12 8.97 -9.26 -10.77
C ILE A 12 9.00 -9.50 -9.25
N LEU A 13 10.15 -9.87 -8.69
CA LEU A 13 10.29 -10.16 -7.26
C LEU A 13 9.99 -8.94 -6.39
N PHE A 14 10.69 -7.81 -6.65
CA PHE A 14 10.48 -6.59 -5.88
C PHE A 14 9.10 -5.98 -6.11
N GLY A 15 8.59 -6.02 -7.35
CA GLY A 15 7.24 -5.59 -7.67
C GLY A 15 6.18 -6.42 -6.91
N SER A 16 6.34 -7.74 -6.86
CA SER A 16 5.49 -8.63 -6.09
C SER A 16 5.53 -8.30 -4.60
N LEU A 17 6.73 -8.08 -4.04
CA LEU A 17 6.90 -7.72 -2.63
C LEU A 17 6.20 -6.41 -2.29
N VAL A 18 6.39 -5.37 -3.10
CA VAL A 18 5.75 -4.06 -2.91
C VAL A 18 4.23 -4.17 -2.92
N VAL A 19 3.68 -4.88 -3.92
CA VAL A 19 2.22 -5.04 -4.01
C VAL A 19 1.67 -5.92 -2.88
N THR A 20 2.41 -6.96 -2.47
CA THR A 20 2.07 -7.79 -1.31
C THR A 20 1.94 -6.96 -0.04
N LEU A 21 2.93 -6.13 0.25
CA LEU A 21 2.92 -5.27 1.44
C LEU A 21 1.83 -4.20 1.33
N ALA A 22 1.77 -3.44 0.25
CA ALA A 22 0.80 -2.36 0.08
C ALA A 22 -0.65 -2.84 0.16
N MET A 23 -0.98 -3.96 -0.53
CA MET A 23 -2.32 -4.52 -0.52
C MET A 23 -2.64 -5.22 0.81
N GLY A 24 -1.66 -5.90 1.39
CA GLY A 24 -1.83 -6.59 2.65
C GLY A 24 -2.10 -5.63 3.81
N LEU A 25 -1.28 -4.60 3.97
CA LEU A 25 -1.47 -3.55 4.98
C LEU A 25 -2.82 -2.86 4.84
N ARG A 26 -3.18 -2.47 3.60
CA ARG A 26 -4.47 -1.84 3.33
C ARG A 26 -5.66 -2.71 3.75
N HIS A 27 -5.59 -4.02 3.51
CA HIS A 27 -6.68 -4.95 3.85
C HIS A 27 -6.88 -5.07 5.35
N GLY A 28 -5.80 -4.91 6.14
CA GLY A 28 -5.82 -4.92 7.59
C GLY A 28 -6.51 -3.70 8.22
N PHE A 29 -6.76 -2.60 7.49
CA PHE A 29 -7.35 -1.39 8.08
C PHE A 29 -8.73 -1.58 8.70
N GLY A 30 -9.52 -2.53 8.20
CA GLY A 30 -10.80 -2.89 8.82
C GLY A 30 -10.69 -3.33 10.28
N LEU A 31 -9.56 -3.94 10.67
CA LEU A 31 -9.31 -4.40 12.05
C LEU A 31 -9.15 -3.22 13.02
N PHE A 32 -8.71 -2.06 12.54
CA PHE A 32 -8.48 -0.86 13.35
C PHE A 32 -9.74 -0.03 13.60
N LEU A 33 -10.84 -0.27 12.87
CA LEU A 33 -12.07 0.52 12.98
C LEU A 33 -12.61 0.52 14.41
N GLU A 34 -12.80 -0.65 14.99
CA GLU A 34 -13.40 -0.78 16.34
C GLU A 34 -12.48 -0.25 17.44
N PRO A 35 -11.19 -0.65 17.52
CA PRO A 35 -10.26 -0.13 18.51
C PRO A 35 -10.12 1.40 18.49
N ILE A 36 -9.93 2.00 17.31
CA ILE A 36 -9.78 3.44 17.18
C ILE A 36 -11.07 4.17 17.54
N SER A 37 -12.22 3.68 17.05
CA SER A 37 -13.50 4.33 17.31
C SER A 37 -13.91 4.28 18.78
N SER A 38 -13.62 3.18 19.46
CA SER A 38 -13.97 3.00 20.87
C SER A 38 -13.05 3.80 21.79
N GLU A 39 -11.73 3.79 21.55
CA GLU A 39 -10.76 4.46 22.41
C GLU A 39 -10.83 5.99 22.28
N LEU A 40 -10.99 6.52 21.07
CA LEU A 40 -11.05 7.96 20.83
C LEU A 40 -12.47 8.54 20.97
N GLY A 41 -13.45 7.68 21.25
CA GLY A 41 -14.85 8.11 21.39
C GLY A 41 -15.46 8.67 20.10
N TRP A 42 -14.86 8.36 18.94
CA TRP A 42 -15.35 8.79 17.64
C TRP A 42 -16.42 7.81 17.11
N GLY A 43 -17.41 8.35 16.44
CA GLY A 43 -18.29 7.48 15.68
C GLY A 43 -17.55 6.79 14.53
N ARG A 44 -17.98 5.59 14.14
CA ARG A 44 -17.43 4.83 12.99
C ARG A 44 -17.32 5.65 11.70
N GLY A 45 -18.12 6.72 11.60
CA GLY A 45 -18.14 7.65 10.46
C GLY A 45 -16.83 8.35 10.20
N VAL A 46 -16.05 8.72 11.23
CA VAL A 46 -14.75 9.40 11.06
C VAL A 46 -13.76 8.49 10.33
N PHE A 47 -13.62 7.26 10.80
CA PHE A 47 -12.71 6.29 10.18
C PHE A 47 -13.19 5.89 8.77
N ALA A 48 -14.49 5.64 8.61
CA ALA A 48 -15.08 5.33 7.31
C ALA A 48 -14.89 6.46 6.29
N PHE A 49 -15.01 7.72 6.72
CA PHE A 49 -14.75 8.89 5.88
C PHE A 49 -13.28 8.97 5.46
N ALA A 50 -12.35 8.74 6.38
CA ALA A 50 -10.92 8.68 6.04
C ALA A 50 -10.63 7.61 4.98
N LEU A 51 -11.21 6.41 5.10
CA LEU A 51 -11.07 5.35 4.10
C LEU A 51 -11.76 5.68 2.77
N ALA A 52 -12.86 6.43 2.79
CA ALA A 52 -13.50 6.91 1.56
C ALA A 52 -12.60 7.88 0.80
N ILE A 53 -11.99 8.86 1.51
CA ILE A 53 -10.99 9.78 0.95
C ILE A 53 -9.77 9.01 0.42
N GLN A 54 -9.29 8.00 1.17
CA GLN A 54 -8.21 7.13 0.73
C GLN A 54 -8.49 6.47 -0.61
N ASN A 55 -9.67 5.84 -0.75
CA ASN A 55 -10.05 5.16 -1.98
C ASN A 55 -10.22 6.14 -3.16
N LEU A 56 -10.80 7.31 -2.89
CA LEU A 56 -10.97 8.36 -3.89
C LEU A 56 -9.62 8.85 -4.41
N LEU A 57 -8.72 9.23 -3.51
CA LEU A 57 -7.39 9.71 -3.89
C LEU A 57 -6.53 8.61 -4.52
N TRP A 58 -6.61 7.39 -4.03
CA TRP A 58 -5.95 6.25 -4.66
C TRP A 58 -6.40 6.09 -6.12
N GLY A 59 -7.71 6.12 -6.39
CA GLY A 59 -8.22 6.02 -7.76
C GLY A 59 -7.84 7.22 -8.64
N LEU A 60 -8.07 8.45 -8.15
CA LEU A 60 -7.80 9.68 -8.90
C LEU A 60 -6.31 9.90 -9.18
N ALA A 61 -5.43 9.53 -8.26
CA ALA A 61 -3.99 9.72 -8.41
C ALA A 61 -3.31 8.65 -9.28
N GLN A 62 -3.94 7.49 -9.54
CA GLN A 62 -3.33 6.42 -10.34
C GLN A 62 -2.87 6.83 -11.74
N PRO A 63 -3.65 7.57 -12.55
CA PRO A 63 -3.19 8.00 -13.86
C PRO A 63 -1.94 8.90 -13.78
N PHE A 64 -1.90 9.76 -12.77
CA PHE A 64 -0.75 10.65 -12.54
C PHE A 64 0.48 9.87 -12.09
N ALA A 65 0.31 8.93 -11.16
CA ALA A 65 1.40 8.05 -10.70
C ALA A 65 1.95 7.21 -11.87
N GLY A 66 1.08 6.70 -12.75
CA GLY A 66 1.47 6.01 -13.97
C GLY A 66 2.28 6.91 -14.92
N ALA A 67 1.80 8.11 -15.21
CA ALA A 67 2.50 9.07 -16.06
C ALA A 67 3.87 9.50 -15.47
N LEU A 68 3.94 9.69 -14.15
CA LEU A 68 5.21 9.96 -13.48
C LEU A 68 6.18 8.77 -13.59
N ALA A 69 5.65 7.54 -13.44
CA ALA A 69 6.46 6.33 -13.58
C ALA A 69 7.00 6.13 -14.99
N ASP A 70 6.23 6.53 -16.01
CA ASP A 70 6.69 6.51 -17.40
C ASP A 70 7.76 7.56 -17.68
N ARG A 71 7.64 8.75 -17.07
CA ARG A 71 8.58 9.86 -17.27
C ARG A 71 9.85 9.75 -16.43
N PHE A 72 9.75 9.39 -15.16
CA PHE A 72 10.85 9.43 -14.19
C PHE A 72 11.34 8.05 -13.75
N GLY A 73 10.68 6.98 -14.20
CA GLY A 73 10.96 5.59 -13.83
C GLY A 73 10.13 5.11 -12.64
N ALA A 74 9.64 3.88 -12.75
CA ALA A 74 8.74 3.29 -11.76
C ALA A 74 9.37 3.18 -10.35
N ALA A 75 10.66 2.90 -10.25
CA ALA A 75 11.34 2.75 -8.95
C ALA A 75 11.24 4.02 -8.09
N ARG A 76 11.40 5.20 -8.68
CA ARG A 76 11.28 6.47 -7.96
C ARG A 76 9.87 6.71 -7.44
N VAL A 77 8.87 6.40 -8.27
CA VAL A 77 7.46 6.56 -7.90
C VAL A 77 7.07 5.59 -6.79
N VAL A 78 7.55 4.34 -6.86
CA VAL A 78 7.36 3.34 -5.79
C VAL A 78 8.00 3.79 -4.48
N VAL A 79 9.22 4.32 -4.51
CA VAL A 79 9.90 4.82 -3.30
C VAL A 79 9.15 5.99 -2.68
N VAL A 80 8.73 6.97 -3.48
CA VAL A 80 7.94 8.11 -3.00
C VAL A 80 6.58 7.64 -2.47
N GLY A 81 5.90 6.75 -3.19
CA GLY A 81 4.64 6.15 -2.75
C GLY A 81 4.77 5.37 -1.44
N GLY A 82 5.83 4.57 -1.32
CA GLY A 82 6.16 3.85 -0.09
C GLY A 82 6.43 4.80 1.08
N ALA A 83 7.22 5.85 0.86
CA ALA A 83 7.49 6.87 1.89
C ALA A 83 6.22 7.59 2.35
N LEU A 84 5.32 7.95 1.42
CA LEU A 84 4.01 8.53 1.76
C LEU A 84 3.14 7.55 2.55
N TYR A 85 3.16 6.27 2.17
CA TYR A 85 2.42 5.22 2.87
C TYR A 85 2.93 5.03 4.30
N THR A 86 4.24 4.88 4.46
CA THR A 86 4.91 4.79 5.77
C THR A 86 4.60 6.00 6.64
N LEU A 87 4.79 7.21 6.11
CA LEU A 87 4.47 8.45 6.83
C LEU A 87 2.99 8.50 7.24
N GLY A 88 2.10 8.06 6.34
CA GLY A 88 0.67 7.94 6.63
C GLY A 88 0.37 7.01 7.80
N LEU A 89 0.99 5.82 7.84
CA LEU A 89 0.83 4.87 8.95
C LEU A 89 1.36 5.44 10.28
N LEU A 90 2.53 6.07 10.25
CA LEU A 90 3.12 6.69 11.44
C LEU A 90 2.24 7.83 11.98
N CYS A 91 1.79 8.73 11.10
CA CYS A 91 0.90 9.82 11.47
C CYS A 91 -0.47 9.30 11.95
N MET A 92 -0.99 8.23 11.33
CA MET A 92 -2.24 7.59 11.75
C MET A 92 -2.12 7.01 13.16
N GLY A 93 -1.00 6.33 13.47
CA GLY A 93 -0.74 5.77 14.80
C GLY A 93 -0.57 6.83 15.91
N LEU A 94 -0.21 8.06 15.54
CA LEU A 94 -0.04 9.19 16.45
C LEU A 94 -1.24 10.16 16.46
N SER A 95 -2.30 9.85 15.71
CA SER A 95 -3.43 10.77 15.53
C SER A 95 -4.42 10.68 16.67
N ASP A 96 -4.72 11.84 17.26
CA ASP A 96 -5.73 12.05 18.32
C ASP A 96 -6.92 12.89 17.83
N SER A 97 -6.96 13.24 16.54
CA SER A 97 -8.01 14.08 15.95
C SER A 97 -8.59 13.49 14.66
N ALA A 98 -9.88 13.75 14.40
CA ALA A 98 -10.56 13.33 13.19
C ALA A 98 -9.91 13.88 11.91
N LEU A 99 -9.38 15.11 11.98
CA LEU A 99 -8.64 15.73 10.89
C LEU A 99 -7.31 15.02 10.65
N GLY A 100 -6.54 14.76 11.73
CA GLY A 100 -5.29 14.02 11.67
C GLY A 100 -5.49 12.62 11.06
N MET A 101 -6.54 11.90 11.46
CA MET A 101 -6.92 10.60 10.90
C MET A 101 -7.24 10.71 9.40
N THR A 102 -8.00 11.73 8.99
CA THR A 102 -8.35 11.94 7.58
C THR A 102 -7.13 12.28 6.73
N LEU A 103 -6.23 13.12 7.23
CA LEU A 103 -5.01 13.49 6.51
C LEU A 103 -4.02 12.32 6.41
N SER A 104 -3.86 11.55 7.48
CA SER A 104 -2.94 10.40 7.51
C SER A 104 -3.49 9.20 6.73
N ALA A 105 -4.60 8.62 7.21
CA ALA A 105 -5.20 7.44 6.60
C ALA A 105 -5.86 7.74 5.24
N GLY A 106 -6.44 8.92 5.08
CA GLY A 106 -7.11 9.31 3.84
C GLY A 106 -6.13 9.82 2.78
N VAL A 107 -5.43 10.92 3.07
CA VAL A 107 -4.64 11.62 2.05
C VAL A 107 -3.28 10.95 1.84
N LEU A 108 -2.46 10.82 2.89
CA LEU A 108 -1.09 10.30 2.74
C LEU A 108 -1.09 8.85 2.24
N ILE A 109 -1.87 7.98 2.87
CA ILE A 109 -1.95 6.57 2.46
C ILE A 109 -2.63 6.44 1.09
N GLY A 110 -3.67 7.23 0.79
CA GLY A 110 -4.33 7.20 -0.52
C GLY A 110 -3.38 7.55 -1.67
N LEU A 111 -2.58 8.61 -1.50
CA LEU A 111 -1.54 8.98 -2.46
C LEU A 111 -0.41 7.95 -2.50
N GLY A 112 0.01 7.41 -1.36
CA GLY A 112 1.02 6.35 -1.27
C GLY A 112 0.62 5.10 -2.04
N LEU A 113 -0.63 4.67 -1.91
CA LEU A 113 -1.19 3.53 -2.64
C LEU A 113 -1.15 3.73 -4.17
N SER A 114 -1.36 4.94 -4.67
CA SER A 114 -1.31 5.19 -6.11
C SER A 114 0.07 4.87 -6.73
N GLY A 115 1.14 5.07 -5.95
CA GLY A 115 2.52 4.81 -6.37
C GLY A 115 3.01 3.38 -6.11
N THR A 116 2.38 2.64 -5.19
CA THR A 116 2.85 1.33 -4.73
C THR A 116 1.97 0.16 -5.19
N THR A 117 0.91 0.43 -5.97
CA THR A 117 -0.03 -0.60 -6.40
C THR A 117 0.06 -0.92 -7.90
N PHE A 118 -0.95 -1.61 -8.42
CA PHE A 118 -0.92 -2.28 -9.71
C PHE A 118 -0.56 -1.37 -10.90
N SER A 119 -1.03 -0.12 -10.95
CA SER A 119 -0.82 0.76 -12.10
C SER A 119 0.67 0.99 -12.41
N VAL A 120 1.45 1.30 -11.39
CA VAL A 120 2.90 1.55 -11.51
C VAL A 120 3.68 0.25 -11.65
N VAL A 121 3.38 -0.73 -10.79
CA VAL A 121 4.15 -1.99 -10.72
C VAL A 121 3.92 -2.86 -11.95
N LEU A 122 2.66 -3.07 -12.38
CA LEU A 122 2.39 -3.86 -13.58
C LEU A 122 2.92 -3.18 -14.85
N GLY A 123 2.88 -1.83 -14.90
CA GLY A 123 3.51 -1.07 -15.97
C GLY A 123 5.02 -1.32 -16.05
N ALA A 124 5.72 -1.34 -14.90
CA ALA A 124 7.14 -1.65 -14.83
C ALA A 124 7.45 -3.09 -15.26
N VAL A 125 6.69 -4.06 -14.76
CA VAL A 125 6.82 -5.49 -15.12
C VAL A 125 6.56 -5.69 -16.61
N GLY A 126 5.51 -5.08 -17.16
CA GLY A 126 5.17 -5.19 -18.58
C GLY A 126 6.25 -4.66 -19.51
N ARG A 127 7.01 -3.64 -19.10
CA ARG A 127 8.15 -3.12 -19.87
C ARG A 127 9.44 -3.94 -19.72
N ALA A 128 9.61 -4.63 -18.59
CA ALA A 128 10.83 -5.37 -18.27
C ALA A 128 10.84 -6.82 -18.79
N VAL A 129 9.67 -7.34 -19.19
CA VAL A 129 9.50 -8.76 -19.55
C VAL A 129 9.17 -8.88 -21.03
N ALA A 130 9.75 -9.91 -21.68
CA ALA A 130 9.49 -10.24 -23.08
C ALA A 130 7.99 -10.49 -23.33
N PRO A 131 7.46 -10.08 -24.50
CA PRO A 131 6.01 -10.14 -24.79
C PRO A 131 5.37 -11.48 -24.49
N GLU A 132 6.05 -12.58 -24.78
CA GLU A 132 5.56 -13.97 -24.64
C GLU A 132 5.34 -14.36 -23.18
N LYS A 133 6.05 -13.72 -22.24
CA LYS A 133 6.00 -14.00 -20.78
C LYS A 133 5.29 -12.91 -19.98
N ARG A 134 4.86 -11.82 -20.63
CA ARG A 134 4.30 -10.63 -19.97
C ARG A 134 3.04 -10.97 -19.18
N SER A 135 2.10 -11.69 -19.77
CA SER A 135 0.85 -12.09 -19.12
C SER A 135 1.11 -12.92 -17.86
N MET A 136 2.02 -13.90 -17.93
CA MET A 136 2.40 -14.72 -16.78
C MET A 136 3.06 -13.87 -15.68
N ALA A 137 3.98 -12.98 -16.02
CA ALA A 137 4.65 -12.10 -15.05
C ALA A 137 3.67 -11.18 -14.33
N MET A 138 2.74 -10.56 -15.06
CA MET A 138 1.68 -9.73 -14.49
C MET A 138 0.76 -10.55 -13.59
N GLY A 139 0.42 -11.79 -13.99
CA GLY A 139 -0.37 -12.72 -13.17
C GLY A 139 0.31 -13.08 -11.85
N ILE A 140 1.63 -13.30 -11.85
CA ILE A 140 2.42 -13.56 -10.63
C ILE A 140 2.34 -12.38 -9.68
N VAL A 141 2.55 -11.14 -10.17
CA VAL A 141 2.48 -9.92 -9.34
C VAL A 141 1.07 -9.70 -8.79
N SER A 142 0.05 -9.94 -9.60
CA SER A 142 -1.35 -9.82 -9.16
C SER A 142 -1.70 -10.87 -8.09
N ALA A 143 -1.26 -12.10 -8.27
CA ALA A 143 -1.43 -13.17 -7.28
C ALA A 143 -0.70 -12.86 -5.97
N ALA A 144 0.51 -12.26 -6.04
CA ALA A 144 1.26 -11.82 -4.87
C ALA A 144 0.50 -10.75 -4.07
N GLY A 145 -0.17 -9.80 -4.75
CA GLY A 145 -1.04 -8.82 -4.08
C GLY A 145 -2.21 -9.48 -3.35
N SER A 146 -2.88 -10.44 -3.96
CA SER A 146 -3.96 -11.20 -3.33
C SER A 146 -3.45 -12.05 -2.15
N PHE A 147 -2.27 -12.67 -2.30
CA PHE A 147 -1.62 -13.40 -1.21
C PHE A 147 -1.31 -12.47 -0.03
N GLY A 148 -0.82 -11.24 -0.30
CA GLY A 148 -0.55 -10.23 0.72
C GLY A 148 -1.78 -9.88 1.55
N GLN A 149 -2.93 -9.72 0.92
CA GLN A 149 -4.20 -9.47 1.61
C GLN A 149 -4.56 -10.57 2.61
N PHE A 150 -4.28 -11.81 2.27
CA PHE A 150 -4.51 -12.94 3.16
C PHE A 150 -3.42 -13.07 4.22
N ALA A 151 -2.15 -13.03 3.82
CA ALA A 151 -1.02 -13.34 4.69
C ALA A 151 -0.77 -12.28 5.78
N MET A 152 -1.06 -11.00 5.48
CA MET A 152 -0.82 -9.90 6.42
C MET A 152 -1.89 -9.80 7.52
N LEU A 153 -3.11 -10.31 7.31
CA LEU A 153 -4.20 -10.21 8.28
C LEU A 153 -3.89 -10.83 9.65
N PRO A 154 -3.40 -12.08 9.75
CA PRO A 154 -3.05 -12.67 11.05
C PRO A 154 -1.95 -11.90 11.77
N GLY A 155 -0.93 -11.43 11.04
CA GLY A 155 0.16 -10.63 11.60
C GLY A 155 -0.33 -9.28 12.12
N THR A 156 -1.19 -8.59 11.34
CA THR A 156 -1.79 -7.34 11.75
C THR A 156 -2.68 -7.50 12.98
N LEU A 157 -3.50 -8.55 13.03
CA LEU A 157 -4.34 -8.87 14.18
C LEU A 157 -3.50 -9.14 15.42
N GLY A 158 -2.45 -9.95 15.32
CA GLY A 158 -1.55 -10.24 16.44
C GLY A 158 -0.86 -8.98 16.96
N LEU A 159 -0.37 -8.11 16.08
CA LEU A 159 0.21 -6.82 16.50
C LEU A 159 -0.83 -5.94 17.20
N LEU A 160 -2.05 -5.90 16.69
CA LEU A 160 -3.14 -5.14 17.28
C LEU A 160 -3.50 -5.62 18.69
N GLU A 161 -3.60 -6.93 18.89
CA GLU A 161 -3.92 -7.56 20.18
C GLU A 161 -2.81 -7.37 21.23
N TRP A 162 -1.55 -7.41 20.80
CA TRP A 162 -0.41 -7.36 21.72
C TRP A 162 0.04 -5.93 22.05
N LEU A 163 -0.02 -5.01 21.10
CA LEU A 163 0.55 -3.67 21.21
C LEU A 163 -0.53 -2.56 21.29
N GLY A 164 -1.79 -2.89 21.00
CA GLY A 164 -2.81 -1.88 20.76
C GLY A 164 -2.69 -1.24 19.37
N TRP A 165 -3.71 -0.47 18.98
CA TRP A 165 -3.83 0.05 17.59
C TRP A 165 -2.73 1.05 17.21
N SER A 166 -2.36 1.97 18.12
CA SER A 166 -1.34 2.98 17.85
C SER A 166 0.03 2.35 17.59
N ALA A 167 0.53 1.54 18.54
CA ALA A 167 1.82 0.88 18.40
C ALA A 167 1.85 -0.15 17.26
N ALA A 168 0.74 -0.83 16.99
CA ALA A 168 0.62 -1.72 15.84
C ALA A 168 0.79 -0.96 14.50
N LEU A 169 0.17 0.22 14.35
CA LEU A 169 0.34 1.07 13.16
C LEU A 169 1.78 1.57 13.01
N LEU A 170 2.42 1.97 14.11
CA LEU A 170 3.84 2.37 14.10
C LEU A 170 4.75 1.21 13.68
N ALA A 171 4.51 0.00 14.20
CA ALA A 171 5.25 -1.20 13.83
C ALA A 171 5.04 -1.56 12.34
N LEU A 172 3.80 -1.49 11.85
CA LEU A 172 3.48 -1.72 10.44
C LEU A 172 4.10 -0.65 9.52
N GLY A 173 4.25 0.59 9.98
CA GLY A 173 4.94 1.64 9.25
C GLY A 173 6.46 1.46 9.19
N ALA A 174 7.05 0.64 10.06
CA ALA A 174 8.48 0.35 10.06
C ALA A 174 8.90 -0.82 9.12
N ILE A 175 7.92 -1.52 8.53
CA ILE A 175 8.14 -2.61 7.55
C ILE A 175 8.24 -2.04 6.14
#